data_41c98537763c147e991b2b74448d9db1
#
_entry.id   41c98537763c147e991b2b74448d9db1
#
_cell.length_a   1.000
_cell.length_b   1.000
_cell.length_c   1.000
_cell.angle_alpha   90.00
_cell.angle_beta   90.00
_cell.angle_gamma   90.00
#
_symmetry.space_group_name_H-M   'P 1'
#
loop_
_entity.id
_entity.type
_entity.pdbx_description
1 polymer ?
#
loop_
_entity_poly.entity_id
_entity_poly.type
_entity_poly.pdbx_seq_one_letter_code
_entity_poly.pdbx_strand_id
1 'polypeptide(L)'
;MSTKPEKTQKTPTAKALPITTSCANDPATETPNPAVRKTPLDIKMLAGLAKMTHSLSLMSLSLAGIDWAGHLAFAPGKRLELFSLGLEQMQQLWQNALPRPTDAQQAPAAKPDRRFADPAWQQWPFNVTSQAFLNTETWWKSATQNLPGVSKHHEDVVSFMARQGVDMLSPGNYPLTNPVVLQKTMETGGANLQQGMLNFLDDLGRTSQGLPPAGTEDYVVGKNLAATPSKVVYRNRLIELIQYSPTTDKVQPEPVLIVPAWIMKYYILDLSQHNSLIKYMVSQGHTVFCISWKNPGVDEATLCMDDYLALGVEAALDAINAIVPKQKVHAAGYCLGGTLLSIANAAMARDGQDRLASMTLFTAQTDFTEPGQLALFIDDSQLAMLEAQMRETGYLQAGQMVGAFQLLNSYDMLWSRMVSEYLLGERGKMIDLMAWNADATRMPALMHAQYLRRLFLNNDLAGGRYPVRGKPVVMADVRTPIFCVATYTDHVAPWRSVYKLHYMTPAELTFVLTKGGHNAGIVSEPGRKNRYYQILKREVGGQYLSHEDWLQQAPREEGSWWPTWSNWLKERSSGPAVTPPTLGSKDYPVLMDAPGEYVLEK
;
A
#
# COMPACT_ATOMS: atom_id res chain seq x y z
N MET A 1 58.64 28.84 -0.78
CA MET A 1 57.72 28.03 0.04
C MET A 1 56.79 27.28 -0.92
N SER A 2 57.08 26.00 -1.09
CA SER A 2 56.41 25.12 -2.07
C SER A 2 55.26 24.41 -1.38
N THR A 3 54.02 24.65 -1.83
CA THR A 3 52.83 23.93 -1.37
C THR A 3 52.67 22.65 -2.15
N LYS A 4 52.71 21.50 -1.43
CA LYS A 4 52.40 20.18 -1.95
C LYS A 4 50.89 20.06 -2.23
N PRO A 5 50.49 19.36 -3.29
CA PRO A 5 49.06 19.06 -3.51
C PRO A 5 48.61 17.90 -2.62
N GLU A 6 47.43 18.08 -2.04
CA GLU A 6 46.68 17.15 -1.21
C GLU A 6 46.25 15.92 -2.02
N LYS A 7 46.59 14.72 -1.50
CA LYS A 7 46.19 13.45 -2.12
C LYS A 7 44.73 13.19 -1.88
N THR A 8 43.91 13.30 -2.93
CA THR A 8 42.55 12.78 -2.98
C THR A 8 42.55 11.27 -2.68
N GLN A 9 41.99 10.87 -1.58
CA GLN A 9 41.71 9.47 -1.22
C GLN A 9 40.69 8.90 -2.23
N LYS A 10 41.11 7.91 -3.00
CA LYS A 10 40.22 7.11 -3.85
C LYS A 10 39.35 6.23 -2.96
N THR A 11 38.06 6.46 -2.98
CA THR A 11 37.05 5.57 -2.41
C THR A 11 37.17 4.17 -3.03
N PRO A 12 37.09 3.08 -2.22
CA PRO A 12 37.16 1.73 -2.77
C PRO A 12 35.90 1.46 -3.60
N THR A 13 36.05 1.33 -4.90
CA THR A 13 35.02 0.89 -5.82
C THR A 13 34.70 -0.58 -5.53
N ALA A 14 33.50 -0.86 -5.00
CA ALA A 14 32.95 -2.21 -4.97
C ALA A 14 32.95 -2.78 -6.40
N LYS A 15 33.33 -4.06 -6.55
CA LYS A 15 33.28 -4.77 -7.83
C LYS A 15 31.87 -4.67 -8.39
N ALA A 16 31.70 -3.90 -9.47
CA ALA A 16 30.45 -3.83 -10.21
C ALA A 16 30.13 -5.22 -10.76
N LEU A 17 29.02 -5.81 -10.30
CA LEU A 17 28.45 -6.97 -10.95
C LEU A 17 28.04 -6.61 -12.39
N PRO A 18 28.19 -7.50 -13.36
CA PRO A 18 27.87 -7.21 -14.76
C PRO A 18 26.39 -6.84 -14.88
N ILE A 19 26.11 -5.76 -15.62
CA ILE A 19 24.76 -5.34 -15.99
C ILE A 19 24.11 -6.52 -16.70
N THR A 20 23.05 -7.09 -16.12
CA THR A 20 22.30 -8.17 -16.76
C THR A 20 21.53 -7.56 -17.94
N THR A 21 21.98 -7.83 -19.15
CA THR A 21 21.27 -7.51 -20.42
C THR A 21 19.93 -8.25 -20.59
N SER A 22 19.54 -9.04 -19.58
CA SER A 22 18.35 -9.91 -19.55
C SER A 22 17.02 -9.14 -19.60
N CYS A 23 16.98 -7.92 -19.09
CA CYS A 23 15.73 -7.17 -18.94
C CYS A 23 15.27 -6.44 -20.22
N ALA A 24 16.18 -6.16 -21.15
CA ALA A 24 15.86 -5.44 -22.38
C ALA A 24 14.97 -6.22 -23.35
N ASN A 25 14.94 -7.54 -23.22
CA ASN A 25 14.19 -8.47 -24.10
C ASN A 25 13.06 -9.20 -23.33
N ASP A 26 12.53 -8.65 -22.25
CA ASP A 26 11.42 -9.27 -21.53
C ASP A 26 10.12 -9.16 -22.38
N PRO A 27 9.50 -10.29 -22.78
CA PRO A 27 8.23 -10.27 -23.54
C PRO A 27 7.08 -9.53 -22.83
N ALA A 28 7.15 -9.34 -21.51
CA ALA A 28 6.14 -8.55 -20.79
C ALA A 28 6.25 -7.04 -21.06
N THR A 29 7.40 -6.57 -21.58
CA THR A 29 7.58 -5.17 -22.01
C THR A 29 7.20 -4.97 -23.48
N GLU A 30 7.05 -6.07 -24.23
CA GLU A 30 6.46 -6.08 -25.55
C GLU A 30 4.94 -6.18 -25.42
N THR A 31 4.20 -5.44 -26.24
CA THR A 31 2.75 -5.58 -26.35
C THR A 31 2.39 -7.05 -26.65
N PRO A 32 1.26 -7.60 -26.16
CA PRO A 32 0.84 -8.99 -26.44
C PRO A 32 0.74 -9.32 -27.93
N ASN A 33 0.78 -8.30 -28.77
CA ASN A 33 0.81 -8.46 -30.22
C ASN A 33 2.05 -7.74 -30.79
N PRO A 34 3.12 -8.47 -31.18
CA PRO A 34 4.33 -7.88 -31.76
C PRO A 34 4.07 -7.14 -33.11
N ALA A 35 2.87 -7.30 -33.69
CA ALA A 35 2.44 -6.57 -34.89
C ALA A 35 2.00 -5.13 -34.60
N VAL A 36 1.71 -4.75 -33.35
CA VAL A 36 1.33 -3.38 -33.00
C VAL A 36 2.58 -2.56 -32.72
N ARG A 37 3.17 -1.99 -33.77
CA ARG A 37 4.24 -0.97 -33.65
C ARG A 37 3.63 0.32 -33.10
N LYS A 38 3.92 0.66 -31.83
CA LYS A 38 3.60 1.98 -31.28
C LYS A 38 4.43 3.02 -32.03
N THR A 39 3.79 3.88 -32.79
CA THR A 39 4.51 4.97 -33.48
C THR A 39 4.93 6.05 -32.48
N PRO A 40 6.04 6.79 -32.73
CA PRO A 40 6.43 7.88 -31.85
C PRO A 40 5.35 8.97 -31.68
N LEU A 41 4.49 9.14 -32.69
CA LEU A 41 3.36 10.08 -32.63
C LEU A 41 2.29 9.61 -31.65
N ASP A 42 1.90 8.33 -31.70
CA ASP A 42 0.91 7.76 -30.79
C ASP A 42 1.37 7.82 -29.35
N ILE A 43 2.66 7.55 -29.09
CA ILE A 43 3.25 7.64 -27.74
C ILE A 43 3.14 9.08 -27.22
N LYS A 44 3.53 10.09 -28.02
CA LYS A 44 3.43 11.50 -27.61
C LYS A 44 1.98 11.94 -27.38
N MET A 45 1.06 11.48 -28.22
CA MET A 45 -0.36 11.78 -28.06
C MET A 45 -0.93 11.17 -26.76
N LEU A 46 -0.64 9.90 -26.49
CA LEU A 46 -1.05 9.23 -25.25
C LEU A 46 -0.45 9.90 -24.01
N ALA A 47 0.83 10.25 -24.04
CA ALA A 47 1.48 10.97 -22.94
C ALA A 47 0.88 12.36 -22.71
N GLY A 48 0.52 13.06 -23.78
CA GLY A 48 -0.19 14.35 -23.72
C GLY A 48 -1.58 14.21 -23.08
N LEU A 49 -2.35 13.20 -23.51
CA LEU A 49 -3.65 12.86 -22.91
C LEU A 49 -3.51 12.51 -21.43
N ALA A 50 -2.50 11.70 -21.07
CA ALA A 50 -2.24 11.34 -19.68
C ALA A 50 -2.01 12.56 -18.77
N LYS A 51 -1.30 13.57 -19.26
CA LYS A 51 -1.12 14.84 -18.53
C LYS A 51 -2.43 15.59 -18.31
N MET A 52 -3.31 15.61 -19.32
CA MET A 52 -4.60 16.29 -19.24
C MET A 52 -5.61 15.59 -18.36
N THR A 53 -5.58 14.26 -18.32
CA THR A 53 -6.55 13.43 -17.59
C THR A 53 -6.03 12.94 -16.23
N HIS A 54 -4.90 13.49 -15.74
CA HIS A 54 -4.23 13.02 -14.52
C HIS A 54 -3.96 11.51 -14.56
N SER A 55 -3.53 11.02 -15.72
CA SER A 55 -3.19 9.62 -15.98
C SER A 55 -4.40 8.64 -15.98
N LEU A 56 -5.63 9.14 -16.07
CA LEU A 56 -6.82 8.30 -16.25
C LEU A 56 -7.13 8.08 -17.73
N SER A 57 -7.24 6.83 -18.15
CA SER A 57 -7.59 6.48 -19.54
C SER A 57 -9.08 6.70 -19.79
N LEU A 58 -9.40 7.72 -20.58
CA LEU A 58 -10.78 7.94 -21.03
C LEU A 58 -11.32 6.77 -21.86
N MET A 59 -10.43 6.06 -22.57
CA MET A 59 -10.82 4.87 -23.34
C MET A 59 -11.26 3.74 -22.41
N SER A 60 -10.51 3.45 -21.35
CA SER A 60 -10.88 2.46 -20.34
C SER A 60 -12.24 2.78 -19.70
N LEU A 61 -12.42 4.03 -19.25
CA LEU A 61 -13.69 4.48 -18.67
C LEU A 61 -14.86 4.39 -19.65
N SER A 62 -14.64 4.76 -20.91
CA SER A 62 -15.68 4.70 -21.96
C SER A 62 -16.09 3.27 -22.26
N LEU A 63 -15.12 2.34 -22.38
CA LEU A 63 -15.40 0.92 -22.62
C LEU A 63 -16.23 0.32 -21.47
N ALA A 64 -15.85 0.59 -20.22
CA ALA A 64 -16.60 0.14 -19.06
C ALA A 64 -18.04 0.70 -19.04
N GLY A 65 -18.18 2.00 -19.35
CA GLY A 65 -19.49 2.67 -19.43
C GLY A 65 -20.40 2.11 -20.54
N ILE A 66 -19.85 1.85 -21.73
CA ILE A 66 -20.58 1.29 -22.87
C ILE A 66 -20.99 -0.17 -22.59
N ASP A 67 -20.11 -0.98 -22.03
CA ASP A 67 -20.38 -2.36 -21.64
C ASP A 67 -21.55 -2.42 -20.63
N TRP A 68 -21.46 -1.65 -19.56
CA TRP A 68 -22.54 -1.54 -18.56
C TRP A 68 -23.85 -1.04 -19.16
N ALA A 69 -23.84 0.08 -19.89
CA ALA A 69 -25.06 0.69 -20.43
C ALA A 69 -25.75 -0.21 -21.44
N GLY A 70 -24.96 -0.89 -22.30
CA GLY A 70 -25.47 -1.85 -23.27
C GLY A 70 -26.20 -3.02 -22.60
N HIS A 71 -25.57 -3.64 -21.63
CA HIS A 71 -26.18 -4.77 -20.90
C HIS A 71 -27.41 -4.32 -20.07
N LEU A 72 -27.37 -3.14 -19.43
CA LEU A 72 -28.53 -2.59 -18.73
C LEU A 72 -29.71 -2.32 -19.69
N ALA A 73 -29.45 -1.82 -20.90
CA ALA A 73 -30.48 -1.57 -21.89
C ALA A 73 -31.22 -2.87 -22.30
N PHE A 74 -30.51 -4.00 -22.35
CA PHE A 74 -31.07 -5.32 -22.68
C PHE A 74 -31.46 -6.17 -21.46
N ALA A 75 -31.45 -5.62 -20.24
CA ALA A 75 -31.85 -6.29 -19.00
C ALA A 75 -33.19 -5.76 -18.46
N PRO A 76 -34.36 -6.14 -19.04
CA PRO A 76 -35.67 -5.59 -18.61
C PRO A 76 -36.01 -5.91 -17.15
N GLY A 77 -35.61 -7.09 -16.65
CA GLY A 77 -35.79 -7.45 -15.24
C GLY A 77 -35.07 -6.50 -14.29
N LYS A 78 -33.82 -6.19 -14.59
CA LYS A 78 -32.99 -5.26 -13.79
C LYS A 78 -33.59 -3.84 -13.81
N ARG A 79 -34.05 -3.39 -14.97
CA ARG A 79 -34.69 -2.07 -15.08
C ARG A 79 -35.99 -2.00 -14.28
N LEU A 80 -36.80 -3.09 -14.26
CA LEU A 80 -37.98 -3.16 -13.43
C LEU A 80 -37.64 -3.15 -11.93
N GLU A 81 -36.61 -3.91 -11.50
CA GLU A 81 -36.09 -3.87 -10.13
C GLU A 81 -35.70 -2.44 -9.71
N LEU A 82 -34.94 -1.74 -10.55
CA LEU A 82 -34.50 -0.36 -10.30
C LEU A 82 -35.67 0.62 -10.23
N PHE A 83 -36.66 0.43 -11.10
CA PHE A 83 -37.90 1.24 -11.07
C PHE A 83 -38.69 1.00 -9.79
N SER A 84 -38.88 -0.26 -9.37
CA SER A 84 -39.56 -0.61 -8.12
C SER A 84 -38.83 -0.05 -6.91
N LEU A 85 -37.50 -0.19 -6.88
CA LEU A 85 -36.64 0.37 -5.83
C LEU A 85 -36.81 1.90 -5.75
N GLY A 86 -36.83 2.60 -6.89
CA GLY A 86 -37.04 4.05 -6.94
C GLY A 86 -38.41 4.46 -6.38
N LEU A 87 -39.48 3.71 -6.67
CA LEU A 87 -40.80 3.96 -6.11
C LEU A 87 -40.86 3.76 -4.60
N GLU A 88 -40.29 2.67 -4.10
CA GLU A 88 -40.17 2.40 -2.66
C GLU A 88 -39.39 3.51 -1.94
N GLN A 89 -38.25 3.93 -2.48
CA GLN A 89 -37.45 5.02 -1.94
C GLN A 89 -38.20 6.35 -1.94
N MET A 90 -38.95 6.67 -2.98
CA MET A 90 -39.78 7.86 -3.05
C MET A 90 -40.90 7.82 -1.98
N GLN A 91 -41.57 6.68 -1.80
CA GLN A 91 -42.55 6.49 -0.76
C GLN A 91 -41.98 6.68 0.65
N GLN A 92 -40.80 6.14 0.90
CA GLN A 92 -40.06 6.31 2.17
C GLN A 92 -39.73 7.80 2.42
N LEU A 93 -39.24 8.52 1.40
CA LEU A 93 -38.96 9.94 1.51
C LEU A 93 -40.22 10.76 1.86
N TRP A 94 -41.35 10.50 1.19
CA TRP A 94 -42.64 11.15 1.49
C TRP A 94 -43.06 10.90 2.94
N GLN A 95 -42.95 9.66 3.42
CA GLN A 95 -43.30 9.30 4.80
C GLN A 95 -42.41 10.00 5.82
N ASN A 96 -41.10 10.20 5.51
CA ASN A 96 -40.15 10.87 6.39
C ASN A 96 -40.21 12.40 6.31
N ALA A 97 -40.74 12.95 5.22
CA ALA A 97 -40.95 14.40 5.05
C ALA A 97 -42.16 14.94 5.83
N LEU A 98 -43.12 14.07 6.15
CA LEU A 98 -44.30 14.48 6.93
C LEU A 98 -43.94 14.56 8.42
N PRO A 99 -44.40 15.64 9.15
CA PRO A 99 -44.19 15.72 10.59
C PRO A 99 -44.87 14.53 11.28
N ARG A 100 -44.08 13.74 12.00
CA ARG A 100 -44.58 12.64 12.84
C ARG A 100 -44.96 13.17 14.22
N PRO A 101 -46.05 12.66 14.84
CA PRO A 101 -46.27 12.89 16.25
C PRO A 101 -45.08 12.39 17.08
N THR A 102 -44.70 13.14 18.10
CA THR A 102 -43.50 12.95 18.94
C THR A 102 -43.46 11.63 19.73
N ASP A 103 -44.53 10.82 19.72
CA ASP A 103 -44.66 9.61 20.54
C ASP A 103 -44.48 8.29 19.79
N ALA A 104 -44.11 8.30 18.52
CA ALA A 104 -43.86 7.06 17.80
C ALA A 104 -42.45 6.56 18.18
N GLN A 105 -42.38 5.55 19.05
CA GLN A 105 -41.15 4.79 19.32
C GLN A 105 -40.52 4.37 17.99
N GLN A 106 -39.36 4.98 17.70
CA GLN A 106 -38.57 4.62 16.53
C GLN A 106 -38.14 3.15 16.66
N ALA A 107 -38.52 2.33 15.70
CA ALA A 107 -37.86 1.03 15.53
C ALA A 107 -36.33 1.26 15.51
N PRO A 108 -35.53 0.37 16.12
CA PRO A 108 -34.09 0.55 16.13
C PRO A 108 -33.61 0.60 14.68
N ALA A 109 -33.25 1.81 14.24
CA ALA A 109 -32.68 2.05 12.94
C ALA A 109 -31.39 1.22 12.82
N ALA A 110 -31.16 0.63 11.65
CA ALA A 110 -29.84 0.12 11.29
C ALA A 110 -28.79 1.17 11.69
N LYS A 111 -27.62 0.74 12.15
CA LYS A 111 -26.56 1.65 12.62
C LYS A 111 -26.48 2.86 11.69
N PRO A 112 -26.64 4.09 12.21
CA PRO A 112 -26.65 5.27 11.35
C PRO A 112 -25.36 5.35 10.55
N ASP A 113 -25.47 5.76 9.29
CA ASP A 113 -24.29 6.01 8.47
C ASP A 113 -23.38 7.05 9.18
N ARG A 114 -22.10 6.77 9.27
CA ARG A 114 -21.14 7.62 9.99
C ARG A 114 -21.08 9.07 9.47
N ARG A 115 -21.44 9.27 8.19
CA ARG A 115 -21.48 10.60 7.55
C ARG A 115 -22.57 11.49 8.12
N PHE A 116 -23.66 10.89 8.60
CA PHE A 116 -24.87 11.54 9.12
C PHE A 116 -25.17 11.14 10.57
N ALA A 117 -24.12 10.77 11.33
CA ALA A 117 -24.25 10.30 12.71
C ALA A 117 -24.54 11.43 13.72
N ASP A 118 -24.20 12.68 13.39
CA ASP A 118 -24.47 13.82 14.24
C ASP A 118 -25.99 14.05 14.41
N PRO A 119 -26.49 14.31 15.64
CA PRO A 119 -27.91 14.53 15.90
C PRO A 119 -28.56 15.65 15.06
N ALA A 120 -27.79 16.64 14.62
CA ALA A 120 -28.29 17.73 13.78
C ALA A 120 -28.86 17.22 12.44
N TRP A 121 -28.36 16.10 11.93
CA TRP A 121 -28.89 15.46 10.72
C TRP A 121 -30.27 14.83 10.90
N GLN A 122 -30.77 14.65 12.14
CA GLN A 122 -32.11 14.12 12.41
C GLN A 122 -33.19 15.21 12.34
N GLN A 123 -32.79 16.49 12.27
CA GLN A 123 -33.71 17.62 12.20
C GLN A 123 -34.19 17.82 10.76
N TRP A 124 -35.47 18.24 10.63
CA TRP A 124 -35.99 18.65 9.33
C TRP A 124 -35.34 19.98 8.88
N PRO A 125 -34.94 20.17 7.62
CA PRO A 125 -35.10 19.28 6.45
C PRO A 125 -33.90 18.31 6.23
N PHE A 126 -32.87 18.30 7.09
CA PHE A 126 -31.64 17.58 6.90
C PHE A 126 -31.79 16.05 6.94
N ASN A 127 -32.74 15.55 7.74
CA ASN A 127 -33.12 14.13 7.76
C ASN A 127 -33.66 13.66 6.40
N VAL A 128 -34.40 14.51 5.69
CA VAL A 128 -34.91 14.19 4.34
C VAL A 128 -33.79 14.22 3.32
N THR A 129 -32.92 15.22 3.37
CA THR A 129 -31.78 15.35 2.43
C THR A 129 -30.74 14.24 2.60
N SER A 130 -30.38 13.85 3.82
CA SER A 130 -29.49 12.73 4.08
C SER A 130 -30.10 11.39 3.63
N GLN A 131 -31.42 11.18 3.87
CA GLN A 131 -32.09 9.97 3.40
C GLN A 131 -32.18 9.92 1.87
N ALA A 132 -32.48 11.05 1.21
CA ALA A 132 -32.48 11.14 -0.25
C ALA A 132 -31.12 10.78 -0.84
N PHE A 133 -30.06 11.26 -0.23
CA PHE A 133 -28.69 10.92 -0.63
C PHE A 133 -28.39 9.42 -0.47
N LEU A 134 -28.71 8.82 0.68
CA LEU A 134 -28.52 7.38 0.93
C LEU A 134 -29.36 6.50 -0.01
N ASN A 135 -30.58 6.95 -0.35
CA ASN A 135 -31.40 6.30 -1.35
C ASN A 135 -30.77 6.35 -2.74
N THR A 136 -30.23 7.51 -3.14
CA THR A 136 -29.50 7.68 -4.41
C THR A 136 -28.28 6.77 -4.47
N GLU A 137 -27.49 6.70 -3.40
CA GLU A 137 -26.34 5.80 -3.29
C GLU A 137 -26.75 4.33 -3.45
N THR A 138 -27.81 3.92 -2.76
CA THR A 138 -28.36 2.56 -2.84
C THR A 138 -28.86 2.23 -4.24
N TRP A 139 -29.54 3.18 -4.88
CA TRP A 139 -30.03 3.01 -6.25
C TRP A 139 -28.89 2.84 -7.26
N TRP A 140 -27.87 3.70 -7.21
CA TRP A 140 -26.70 3.59 -8.08
C TRP A 140 -25.92 2.31 -7.82
N LYS A 141 -25.75 1.91 -6.58
CA LYS A 141 -25.14 0.63 -6.24
C LYS A 141 -25.91 -0.55 -6.88
N SER A 142 -27.23 -0.56 -6.77
CA SER A 142 -28.06 -1.58 -7.42
C SER A 142 -27.94 -1.52 -8.95
N ALA A 143 -27.92 -0.32 -9.55
CA ALA A 143 -27.85 -0.13 -10.99
C ALA A 143 -26.52 -0.60 -11.61
N THR A 144 -25.43 -0.55 -10.84
CA THR A 144 -24.08 -0.82 -11.34
C THR A 144 -23.54 -2.19 -10.93
N GLN A 145 -24.25 -2.96 -10.10
CA GLN A 145 -23.79 -4.26 -9.60
C GLN A 145 -24.73 -5.40 -10.03
N ASN A 146 -24.13 -6.59 -10.18
CA ASN A 146 -24.85 -7.82 -10.49
C ASN A 146 -25.66 -7.74 -11.80
N LEU A 147 -25.08 -7.13 -12.82
CA LEU A 147 -25.67 -7.04 -14.15
C LEU A 147 -25.11 -8.19 -15.03
N PRO A 148 -25.96 -9.15 -15.44
CA PRO A 148 -25.48 -10.29 -16.23
C PRO A 148 -24.82 -9.87 -17.54
N GLY A 149 -23.64 -10.41 -17.84
CA GLY A 149 -22.93 -10.19 -19.08
C GLY A 149 -21.86 -9.10 -19.02
N VAL A 150 -21.92 -8.16 -18.08
CA VAL A 150 -20.87 -7.16 -17.87
C VAL A 150 -19.62 -7.84 -17.30
N SER A 151 -18.46 -7.48 -17.82
CA SER A 151 -17.20 -7.98 -17.25
C SER A 151 -17.01 -7.46 -15.82
N LYS A 152 -16.44 -8.30 -14.92
CA LYS A 152 -16.27 -7.92 -13.51
C LYS A 152 -15.46 -6.63 -13.36
N HIS A 153 -14.41 -6.46 -14.14
CA HIS A 153 -13.60 -5.23 -14.13
C HIS A 153 -14.44 -3.99 -14.51
N HIS A 154 -15.24 -4.06 -15.59
CA HIS A 154 -16.10 -2.96 -16.00
C HIS A 154 -17.18 -2.65 -14.95
N GLU A 155 -17.79 -3.68 -14.36
CA GLU A 155 -18.75 -3.52 -13.25
C GLU A 155 -18.11 -2.74 -12.10
N ASP A 156 -16.91 -3.12 -11.68
CA ASP A 156 -16.20 -2.49 -10.58
C ASP A 156 -15.82 -1.04 -10.90
N VAL A 157 -15.34 -0.77 -12.12
CA VAL A 157 -15.00 0.59 -12.58
C VAL A 157 -16.24 1.49 -12.61
N VAL A 158 -17.35 1.03 -13.21
CA VAL A 158 -18.58 1.83 -13.29
C VAL A 158 -19.18 2.06 -11.91
N SER A 159 -19.23 1.01 -11.07
CA SER A 159 -19.71 1.12 -9.68
C SER A 159 -18.87 2.12 -8.87
N PHE A 160 -17.55 2.07 -9.01
CA PHE A 160 -16.64 3.01 -8.36
C PHE A 160 -16.88 4.45 -8.85
N MET A 161 -16.94 4.68 -10.16
CA MET A 161 -17.15 6.01 -10.73
C MET A 161 -18.52 6.59 -10.36
N ALA A 162 -19.57 5.76 -10.38
CA ALA A 162 -20.90 6.16 -9.92
C ALA A 162 -20.87 6.61 -8.45
N ARG A 163 -20.19 5.83 -7.60
CA ARG A 163 -20.00 6.18 -6.19
C ARG A 163 -19.25 7.51 -6.03
N GLN A 164 -18.14 7.73 -6.77
CA GLN A 164 -17.40 9.00 -6.73
C GLN A 164 -18.32 10.19 -7.11
N GLY A 165 -19.15 10.03 -8.15
CA GLY A 165 -20.11 11.04 -8.56
C GLY A 165 -21.19 11.33 -7.49
N VAL A 166 -21.69 10.29 -6.84
CA VAL A 166 -22.66 10.44 -5.75
C VAL A 166 -22.00 11.07 -4.52
N ASP A 167 -20.83 10.63 -4.11
CA ASP A 167 -20.08 11.17 -2.97
C ASP A 167 -19.78 12.67 -3.15
N MET A 168 -19.46 13.11 -4.37
CA MET A 168 -19.27 14.53 -4.69
C MET A 168 -20.52 15.37 -4.42
N LEU A 169 -21.71 14.80 -4.65
CA LEU A 169 -23.00 15.46 -4.44
C LEU A 169 -23.55 15.28 -3.01
N SER A 170 -22.77 14.71 -2.09
CA SER A 170 -23.20 14.53 -0.71
C SER A 170 -23.61 15.86 -0.06
N PRO A 171 -24.79 15.95 0.59
CA PRO A 171 -25.20 17.17 1.28
C PRO A 171 -24.25 17.56 2.42
N GLY A 172 -23.47 16.62 2.92
CA GLY A 172 -22.42 16.87 3.92
C GLY A 172 -21.26 17.74 3.42
N ASN A 173 -21.05 17.81 2.09
CA ASN A 173 -19.93 18.53 1.49
C ASN A 173 -20.15 20.04 1.31
N TYR A 174 -21.37 20.54 1.53
CA TYR A 174 -21.71 21.93 1.22
C TYR A 174 -22.16 22.71 2.46
N PRO A 175 -21.71 23.97 2.64
CA PRO A 175 -21.99 24.75 3.84
C PRO A 175 -23.50 24.93 4.13
N LEU A 176 -24.32 25.08 3.08
CA LEU A 176 -25.75 25.37 3.23
C LEU A 176 -26.61 24.11 3.45
N THR A 177 -26.10 22.93 3.19
CA THR A 177 -26.84 21.66 3.34
C THR A 177 -26.31 20.80 4.48
N ASN A 178 -25.17 21.19 5.08
CA ASN A 178 -24.59 20.49 6.22
C ASN A 178 -25.01 21.17 7.53
N PRO A 179 -25.90 20.56 8.35
CA PRO A 179 -26.41 21.17 9.59
C PRO A 179 -25.31 21.42 10.63
N VAL A 180 -24.27 20.58 10.66
CA VAL A 180 -23.13 20.74 11.60
C VAL A 180 -22.34 22.00 11.25
N VAL A 181 -22.08 22.22 9.95
CA VAL A 181 -21.41 23.43 9.46
C VAL A 181 -22.27 24.67 9.71
N LEU A 182 -23.57 24.60 9.42
CA LEU A 182 -24.51 25.71 9.68
C LEU A 182 -24.55 26.09 11.17
N GLN A 183 -24.67 25.10 12.04
CA GLN A 183 -24.66 25.33 13.49
C GLN A 183 -23.33 25.97 13.94
N LYS A 184 -22.20 25.41 13.53
CA LYS A 184 -20.86 25.97 13.84
C LYS A 184 -20.72 27.41 13.33
N THR A 185 -21.21 27.68 12.12
CA THR A 185 -21.15 29.01 11.52
C THR A 185 -21.97 30.04 12.32
N MET A 186 -23.14 29.66 12.80
CA MET A 186 -23.96 30.51 13.67
C MET A 186 -23.30 30.73 15.03
N GLU A 187 -22.78 29.67 15.65
CA GLU A 187 -22.12 29.73 16.95
C GLU A 187 -20.86 30.63 16.92
N THR A 188 -20.09 30.58 15.84
CA THR A 188 -18.81 31.29 15.69
C THR A 188 -18.94 32.65 14.98
N GLY A 189 -20.17 33.02 14.53
CA GLY A 189 -20.37 34.23 13.71
C GLY A 189 -19.60 34.16 12.37
N GLY A 190 -19.39 32.95 11.81
CA GLY A 190 -18.70 32.73 10.56
C GLY A 190 -17.19 32.56 10.64
N ALA A 191 -16.59 32.61 11.86
CA ALA A 191 -15.14 32.48 12.03
C ALA A 191 -14.58 31.13 11.57
N ASN A 192 -15.38 30.03 11.65
CA ASN A 192 -15.03 28.72 11.10
C ASN A 192 -14.79 28.78 9.59
N LEU A 193 -15.64 29.46 8.83
CA LEU A 193 -15.49 29.59 7.37
C LEU A 193 -14.29 30.47 6.99
N GLN A 194 -14.04 31.54 7.78
CA GLN A 194 -12.83 32.36 7.61
C GLN A 194 -11.56 31.54 7.85
N GLN A 195 -11.49 30.78 8.94
CA GLN A 195 -10.35 29.91 9.24
C GLN A 195 -10.21 28.82 8.18
N GLY A 196 -11.33 28.24 7.73
CA GLY A 196 -11.36 27.25 6.65
C GLY A 196 -10.81 27.79 5.32
N MET A 197 -11.14 29.04 4.98
CA MET A 197 -10.57 29.70 3.78
C MET A 197 -9.05 29.89 3.92
N LEU A 198 -8.57 30.28 5.11
CA LEU A 198 -7.12 30.41 5.35
C LEU A 198 -6.41 29.05 5.22
N ASN A 199 -7.00 27.99 5.75
CA ASN A 199 -6.47 26.62 5.58
C ASN A 199 -6.41 26.20 4.11
N PHE A 200 -7.47 26.47 3.33
CA PHE A 200 -7.51 26.19 1.90
C PHE A 200 -6.45 26.97 1.11
N LEU A 201 -6.27 28.25 1.38
CA LEU A 201 -5.27 29.08 0.72
C LEU A 201 -3.84 28.66 1.07
N ASP A 202 -3.58 28.25 2.30
CA ASP A 202 -2.29 27.68 2.71
C ASP A 202 -2.00 26.37 1.93
N ASP A 203 -2.96 25.44 1.89
CA ASP A 203 -2.80 24.16 1.18
C ASP A 203 -2.63 24.38 -0.34
N LEU A 204 -3.35 25.33 -0.93
CA LEU A 204 -3.20 25.71 -2.33
C LEU A 204 -1.80 26.30 -2.60
N GLY A 205 -1.34 27.16 -1.71
CA GLY A 205 0.01 27.75 -1.78
C GLY A 205 1.10 26.67 -1.68
N ARG A 206 0.98 25.74 -0.73
CA ARG A 206 1.90 24.61 -0.57
C ARG A 206 1.91 23.70 -1.81
N THR A 207 0.74 23.33 -2.30
CA THR A 207 0.61 22.48 -3.49
C THR A 207 1.23 23.14 -4.72
N SER A 208 1.01 24.44 -4.94
CA SER A 208 1.58 25.18 -6.07
C SER A 208 3.10 25.27 -6.03
N GLN A 209 3.69 25.22 -4.83
CA GLN A 209 5.14 25.23 -4.61
C GLN A 209 5.75 23.83 -4.51
N GLY A 210 4.95 22.77 -4.63
CA GLY A 210 5.40 21.38 -4.45
C GLY A 210 5.83 21.05 -3.02
N LEU A 211 5.35 21.81 -2.02
CA LEU A 211 5.63 21.57 -0.61
C LEU A 211 4.71 20.48 -0.05
N PRO A 212 5.18 19.73 0.94
CA PRO A 212 4.35 18.72 1.61
C PRO A 212 3.22 19.39 2.42
N PRO A 213 2.17 18.61 2.81
CA PRO A 213 1.07 19.11 3.65
C PRO A 213 1.54 19.80 4.93
N ALA A 214 0.76 20.75 5.41
CA ALA A 214 1.05 21.49 6.64
C ALA A 214 1.17 20.55 7.86
N GLY A 215 2.14 20.80 8.73
CA GLY A 215 2.43 19.99 9.92
C GLY A 215 3.43 18.86 9.67
N THR A 216 3.83 18.59 8.42
CA THR A 216 4.90 17.63 8.12
C THR A 216 6.27 18.12 8.59
N GLU A 217 6.43 19.42 8.80
CA GLU A 217 7.65 20.06 9.29
C GLU A 217 8.06 19.60 10.68
N ASP A 218 7.09 19.16 11.49
CA ASP A 218 7.31 18.61 12.82
C ASP A 218 7.94 17.21 12.79
N TYR A 219 7.96 16.57 11.62
CA TYR A 219 8.43 15.20 11.41
C TYR A 219 9.70 15.19 10.56
N VAL A 220 10.84 14.97 11.20
CA VAL A 220 12.16 15.02 10.56
C VAL A 220 12.80 13.64 10.58
N VAL A 221 13.06 13.10 9.38
CA VAL A 221 13.75 11.81 9.19
C VAL A 221 15.15 11.86 9.78
N GLY A 222 15.50 10.87 10.59
CA GLY A 222 16.75 10.80 11.35
C GLY A 222 16.71 11.52 12.71
N LYS A 223 15.60 12.22 13.06
CA LYS A 223 15.44 12.86 14.37
C LYS A 223 14.29 12.27 15.18
N ASN A 224 13.08 12.33 14.66
CA ASN A 224 11.89 11.79 15.31
C ASN A 224 11.12 10.78 14.46
N LEU A 225 11.51 10.63 13.18
CA LEU A 225 11.18 9.51 12.31
C LEU A 225 12.47 8.79 11.92
N ALA A 226 12.44 7.46 11.72
CA ALA A 226 13.63 6.66 11.38
C ALA A 226 14.83 6.95 12.32
N ALA A 227 14.57 7.07 13.61
CA ALA A 227 15.54 7.55 14.59
C ALA A 227 16.14 6.42 15.46
N THR A 228 15.85 5.15 15.17
CA THR A 228 16.48 4.02 15.86
C THR A 228 17.97 3.98 15.53
N PRO A 229 18.88 3.97 16.54
CA PRO A 229 20.32 4.02 16.31
C PRO A 229 20.82 2.93 15.37
N SER A 230 21.51 3.32 14.31
CA SER A 230 21.91 2.39 13.24
C SER A 230 23.00 3.00 12.33
N LYS A 231 23.57 2.17 11.47
CA LYS A 231 24.60 2.55 10.50
C LYS A 231 24.26 2.00 9.12
N VAL A 232 24.64 2.74 8.08
CA VAL A 232 24.67 2.22 6.71
C VAL A 232 25.93 1.39 6.55
N VAL A 233 25.77 0.10 6.24
CA VAL A 233 26.90 -0.86 6.12
C VAL A 233 27.15 -1.32 4.68
N TYR A 234 26.24 -0.99 3.78
CA TYR A 234 26.41 -1.26 2.35
C TYR A 234 25.61 -0.26 1.52
N ARG A 235 26.13 0.07 0.33
CA ARG A 235 25.44 0.91 -0.65
C ARG A 235 25.77 0.43 -2.06
N ASN A 236 24.75 0.37 -2.90
CA ASN A 236 24.90 0.26 -4.35
C ASN A 236 23.98 1.29 -5.05
N ARG A 237 23.81 1.22 -6.37
CA ARG A 237 23.00 2.19 -7.13
C ARG A 237 21.49 2.12 -6.83
N LEU A 238 20.99 1.15 -6.04
CA LEU A 238 19.55 0.94 -5.79
C LEU A 238 19.22 0.93 -4.30
N ILE A 239 20.13 0.47 -3.44
CA ILE A 239 19.87 0.36 -2.00
C ILE A 239 21.00 0.93 -1.15
N GLU A 240 20.62 1.37 0.04
CA GLU A 240 21.44 1.39 1.25
C GLU A 240 20.97 0.29 2.19
N LEU A 241 21.90 -0.48 2.77
CA LEU A 241 21.59 -1.47 3.80
C LEU A 241 21.93 -0.89 5.17
N ILE A 242 20.91 -0.78 6.01
CA ILE A 242 21.01 -0.25 7.36
C ILE A 242 21.13 -1.42 8.34
N GLN A 243 22.14 -1.39 9.23
CA GLN A 243 22.29 -2.31 10.36
C GLN A 243 22.00 -1.55 11.64
N TYR A 244 21.05 -2.05 12.44
CA TYR A 244 20.64 -1.42 13.69
C TYR A 244 21.55 -1.80 14.85
N SER A 245 21.85 -0.81 15.71
CA SER A 245 22.71 -0.99 16.88
C SER A 245 22.02 -1.87 17.92
N PRO A 246 22.67 -2.89 18.47
CA PRO A 246 22.09 -3.75 19.50
C PRO A 246 21.83 -2.96 20.79
N THR A 247 20.74 -3.31 21.48
CA THR A 247 20.38 -2.73 22.79
C THR A 247 20.39 -3.77 23.91
N THR A 248 20.78 -5.00 23.60
CA THR A 248 20.88 -6.13 24.52
C THR A 248 22.28 -6.73 24.49
N ASP A 249 22.73 -7.30 25.61
CA ASP A 249 24.07 -7.93 25.72
C ASP A 249 24.20 -9.18 24.86
N LYS A 250 23.07 -9.81 24.55
CA LYS A 250 23.00 -11.00 23.69
C LYS A 250 21.87 -10.87 22.70
N VAL A 251 22.04 -11.47 21.51
CA VAL A 251 21.07 -11.50 20.41
C VAL A 251 20.88 -12.93 19.90
N GLN A 252 19.76 -13.17 19.20
CA GLN A 252 19.55 -14.44 18.50
C GLN A 252 20.62 -14.59 17.40
N PRO A 253 21.06 -15.84 17.13
CA PRO A 253 22.10 -16.10 16.12
C PRO A 253 21.72 -15.61 14.71
N GLU A 254 20.47 -15.83 14.30
CA GLU A 254 19.96 -15.47 12.99
C GLU A 254 19.59 -13.99 12.93
N PRO A 255 20.15 -13.23 11.97
CA PRO A 255 19.75 -11.84 11.75
C PRO A 255 18.39 -11.77 11.04
N VAL A 256 17.71 -10.64 11.21
CA VAL A 256 16.45 -10.30 10.56
C VAL A 256 16.72 -9.26 9.47
N LEU A 257 16.36 -9.57 8.22
CA LEU A 257 16.34 -8.62 7.11
C LEU A 257 14.92 -8.11 6.88
N ILE A 258 14.74 -6.79 6.92
CA ILE A 258 13.50 -6.12 6.53
C ILE A 258 13.60 -5.66 5.08
N VAL A 259 12.64 -6.07 4.25
CA VAL A 259 12.48 -5.67 2.84
C VAL A 259 11.21 -4.83 2.74
N PRO A 260 11.29 -3.50 2.85
CA PRO A 260 10.11 -2.63 2.73
C PRO A 260 9.66 -2.50 1.28
N ALA A 261 8.43 -1.98 1.07
CA ALA A 261 7.98 -1.59 -0.25
C ALA A 261 8.84 -0.44 -0.79
N TRP A 262 9.06 -0.42 -2.11
CA TRP A 262 9.84 0.64 -2.78
C TRP A 262 9.01 1.84 -3.25
N ILE A 263 7.67 1.75 -3.15
CA ILE A 263 6.76 2.84 -3.53
C ILE A 263 6.68 3.95 -2.48
N MET A 264 7.22 3.69 -1.30
CA MET A 264 7.27 4.59 -0.16
C MET A 264 8.64 4.47 0.51
N LYS A 265 8.99 5.45 1.33
CA LYS A 265 10.22 5.41 2.14
C LYS A 265 10.16 4.26 3.15
N TYR A 266 11.33 3.63 3.42
CA TYR A 266 11.45 2.39 4.20
C TYR A 266 10.92 2.47 5.65
N TYR A 267 10.87 3.68 6.22
CA TYR A 267 10.77 3.87 7.67
C TYR A 267 9.36 3.71 8.26
N ILE A 268 8.38 3.20 7.52
CA ILE A 268 7.10 2.82 8.13
C ILE A 268 7.27 1.82 9.28
N LEU A 269 8.26 0.93 9.20
CA LEU A 269 8.56 -0.05 10.25
C LEU A 269 9.55 0.50 11.31
N ASP A 270 10.08 1.71 11.09
CA ASP A 270 10.87 2.50 12.03
C ASP A 270 10.30 3.92 12.14
N LEU A 271 8.98 4.02 12.34
CA LEU A 271 8.23 5.27 12.19
C LEU A 271 8.63 6.26 13.29
N SER A 272 8.04 6.19 14.47
CA SER A 272 8.40 7.01 15.63
C SER A 272 8.91 6.11 16.76
N GLN A 273 9.56 6.70 17.76
CA GLN A 273 10.16 5.92 18.86
C GLN A 273 9.16 5.03 19.63
N HIS A 274 7.87 5.40 19.67
CA HIS A 274 6.85 4.67 20.41
C HIS A 274 6.24 3.52 19.57
N ASN A 275 6.27 3.59 18.24
CA ASN A 275 5.63 2.64 17.34
C ASN A 275 6.57 2.06 16.27
N SER A 276 7.90 2.10 16.51
CA SER A 276 8.89 1.44 15.66
C SER A 276 8.92 -0.07 15.93
N LEU A 277 8.51 -0.87 14.94
CA LEU A 277 8.65 -2.32 14.98
C LEU A 277 10.13 -2.73 15.01
N ILE A 278 10.98 -2.04 14.26
CA ILE A 278 12.43 -2.30 14.23
C ILE A 278 13.05 -2.09 15.61
N LYS A 279 12.78 -0.94 16.26
CA LYS A 279 13.23 -0.68 17.62
C LYS A 279 12.76 -1.76 18.60
N TYR A 280 11.50 -2.17 18.48
CA TYR A 280 10.96 -3.26 19.28
C TYR A 280 11.74 -4.55 19.06
N MET A 281 12.00 -4.97 17.81
CA MET A 281 12.75 -6.19 17.51
C MET A 281 14.18 -6.16 18.06
N VAL A 282 14.87 -5.02 17.90
CA VAL A 282 16.21 -4.81 18.50
C VAL A 282 16.17 -4.97 20.02
N SER A 283 15.15 -4.40 20.68
CA SER A 283 14.97 -4.52 22.14
C SER A 283 14.64 -5.96 22.59
N GLN A 284 14.13 -6.79 21.69
CA GLN A 284 13.88 -8.21 21.94
C GLN A 284 15.09 -9.12 21.69
N GLY A 285 16.25 -8.55 21.36
CA GLY A 285 17.49 -9.28 21.12
C GLY A 285 17.61 -9.86 19.71
N HIS A 286 17.04 -9.18 18.70
CA HIS A 286 17.30 -9.52 17.31
C HIS A 286 18.32 -8.57 16.69
N THR A 287 19.25 -9.11 15.88
CA THR A 287 20.08 -8.31 14.99
C THR A 287 19.26 -7.95 13.75
N VAL A 288 18.98 -6.66 13.54
CA VAL A 288 18.08 -6.21 12.47
C VAL A 288 18.84 -5.45 11.40
N PHE A 289 18.54 -5.78 10.14
CA PHE A 289 18.93 -5.04 8.94
C PHE A 289 17.70 -4.58 8.18
N CYS A 290 17.79 -3.43 7.51
CA CYS A 290 16.69 -2.91 6.69
C CYS A 290 17.24 -2.35 5.37
N ILE A 291 16.58 -2.66 4.27
CA ILE A 291 16.84 -2.05 2.98
C ILE A 291 16.22 -0.65 2.96
N SER A 292 17.00 0.36 2.60
CA SER A 292 16.55 1.70 2.23
C SER A 292 16.68 1.85 0.71
N TRP A 293 15.53 1.88 0.01
CA TRP A 293 15.51 2.02 -1.45
C TRP A 293 15.85 3.44 -1.86
N LYS A 294 16.66 3.57 -2.93
CA LYS A 294 16.89 4.84 -3.62
C LYS A 294 15.58 5.37 -4.20
N ASN A 295 15.40 6.68 -4.21
CA ASN A 295 14.33 7.33 -4.96
C ASN A 295 14.76 7.48 -6.42
N PRO A 296 14.26 6.65 -7.37
CA PRO A 296 14.84 6.56 -8.71
C PRO A 296 14.63 7.84 -9.52
N GLY A 297 15.63 8.18 -10.32
CA GLY A 297 15.61 9.24 -11.33
C GLY A 297 15.57 8.68 -12.75
N VAL A 298 15.89 9.54 -13.72
CA VAL A 298 15.95 9.18 -15.16
C VAL A 298 17.01 8.10 -15.43
N ASP A 299 18.12 8.12 -14.70
CA ASP A 299 19.22 7.19 -14.87
C ASP A 299 18.82 5.75 -14.48
N GLU A 300 17.80 5.61 -13.66
CA GLU A 300 17.25 4.32 -13.21
C GLU A 300 16.07 3.83 -14.07
N ALA A 301 15.69 4.53 -15.15
CA ALA A 301 14.52 4.22 -15.99
C ALA A 301 14.48 2.77 -16.51
N THR A 302 15.64 2.16 -16.72
CA THR A 302 15.80 0.80 -17.25
C THR A 302 15.96 -0.26 -16.17
N LEU A 303 15.94 0.09 -14.89
CA LEU A 303 15.90 -0.91 -13.82
C LEU A 303 14.62 -1.73 -13.90
N CYS A 304 14.76 -3.04 -13.78
CA CYS A 304 13.68 -4.02 -13.88
C CYS A 304 13.51 -4.82 -12.58
N MET A 305 12.54 -5.71 -12.53
CA MET A 305 12.30 -6.55 -11.35
C MET A 305 13.48 -7.46 -11.01
N ASP A 306 14.21 -7.99 -12.02
CA ASP A 306 15.43 -8.78 -11.77
C ASP A 306 16.55 -7.93 -11.12
N ASP A 307 16.64 -6.63 -11.44
CA ASP A 307 17.57 -5.72 -10.75
C ASP A 307 17.17 -5.49 -9.29
N TYR A 308 15.88 -5.39 -8.97
CA TYR A 308 15.40 -5.28 -7.59
C TYR A 308 15.69 -6.56 -6.79
N LEU A 309 15.63 -7.72 -7.42
CA LEU A 309 16.07 -8.98 -6.80
C LEU A 309 17.59 -8.99 -6.57
N ALA A 310 18.38 -8.72 -7.60
CA ALA A 310 19.84 -8.85 -7.56
C ALA A 310 20.50 -7.75 -6.71
N LEU A 311 20.18 -6.48 -6.99
CA LEU A 311 20.77 -5.32 -6.30
C LEU A 311 20.10 -5.02 -4.96
N GLY A 312 18.87 -5.49 -4.75
CA GLY A 312 18.12 -5.34 -3.52
C GLY A 312 18.32 -6.53 -2.58
N VAL A 313 17.49 -7.56 -2.76
CA VAL A 313 17.40 -8.67 -1.81
C VAL A 313 18.68 -9.51 -1.75
N GLU A 314 19.24 -9.94 -2.90
CA GLU A 314 20.41 -10.79 -2.94
C GLU A 314 21.66 -10.06 -2.41
N ALA A 315 21.87 -8.80 -2.84
CA ALA A 315 22.99 -7.99 -2.36
C ALA A 315 22.90 -7.71 -0.83
N ALA A 316 21.69 -7.49 -0.31
CA ALA A 316 21.49 -7.36 1.14
C ALA A 316 21.83 -8.66 1.88
N LEU A 317 21.39 -9.82 1.36
CA LEU A 317 21.73 -11.12 1.94
C LEU A 317 23.23 -11.40 1.89
N ASP A 318 23.94 -11.00 0.82
CA ASP A 318 25.39 -11.16 0.70
C ASP A 318 26.13 -10.32 1.76
N ALA A 319 25.73 -9.07 1.93
CA ALA A 319 26.28 -8.19 2.97
C ALA A 319 26.03 -8.75 4.38
N ILE A 320 24.81 -9.20 4.66
CA ILE A 320 24.45 -9.79 5.95
C ILE A 320 25.26 -11.05 6.23
N ASN A 321 25.43 -11.95 5.24
CA ASN A 321 26.23 -13.16 5.40
C ASN A 321 27.71 -12.88 5.65
N ALA A 322 28.24 -11.76 5.18
CA ALA A 322 29.61 -11.33 5.48
C ALA A 322 29.76 -10.70 6.87
N ILE A 323 28.69 -10.05 7.38
CA ILE A 323 28.66 -9.44 8.72
C ILE A 323 28.32 -10.48 9.80
N VAL A 324 27.38 -11.39 9.50
CA VAL A 324 26.92 -12.47 10.40
C VAL A 324 27.14 -13.82 9.69
N PRO A 325 28.40 -14.31 9.64
CA PRO A 325 28.73 -15.49 8.87
C PRO A 325 28.11 -16.76 9.44
N LYS A 326 27.84 -17.72 8.56
CA LYS A 326 27.33 -19.07 8.88
C LYS A 326 25.90 -19.11 9.43
N GLN A 327 25.17 -18.01 9.39
CA GLN A 327 23.78 -17.97 9.81
C GLN A 327 22.85 -17.81 8.60
N LYS A 328 21.69 -18.49 8.65
CA LYS A 328 20.59 -18.20 7.75
C LYS A 328 19.90 -16.90 8.21
N VAL A 329 19.15 -16.27 7.33
CA VAL A 329 18.51 -14.99 7.57
C VAL A 329 16.99 -15.17 7.74
N HIS A 330 16.42 -14.60 8.78
CA HIS A 330 14.97 -14.37 8.84
C HIS A 330 14.65 -13.15 7.97
N ALA A 331 13.94 -13.34 6.86
CA ALA A 331 13.60 -12.23 5.97
C ALA A 331 12.13 -11.84 6.14
N ALA A 332 11.86 -10.55 6.30
CA ALA A 332 10.51 -10.01 6.47
C ALA A 332 10.23 -8.94 5.40
N GLY A 333 9.19 -9.17 4.58
CA GLY A 333 8.79 -8.26 3.52
C GLY A 333 7.47 -7.55 3.84
N TYR A 334 7.44 -6.23 3.64
CA TYR A 334 6.24 -5.41 3.81
C TYR A 334 5.66 -5.02 2.45
N CYS A 335 4.36 -5.28 2.25
CA CYS A 335 3.63 -4.93 1.02
C CYS A 335 4.35 -5.47 -0.23
N LEU A 336 4.73 -4.63 -1.19
CA LEU A 336 5.49 -5.03 -2.38
C LEU A 336 6.85 -5.65 -2.06
N GLY A 337 7.48 -5.23 -0.95
CA GLY A 337 8.70 -5.88 -0.47
C GLY A 337 8.47 -7.34 -0.10
N GLY A 338 7.28 -7.69 0.40
CA GLY A 338 6.90 -9.07 0.65
C GLY A 338 6.62 -9.86 -0.63
N THR A 339 6.01 -9.26 -1.63
CA THR A 339 5.85 -9.87 -2.96
C THR A 339 7.22 -10.14 -3.59
N LEU A 340 8.14 -9.16 -3.57
CA LEU A 340 9.52 -9.32 -4.06
C LEU A 340 10.26 -10.43 -3.30
N LEU A 341 10.13 -10.46 -1.97
CA LEU A 341 10.74 -11.50 -1.13
C LEU A 341 10.18 -12.89 -1.44
N SER A 342 8.89 -13.00 -1.74
CA SER A 342 8.25 -14.26 -2.17
C SER A 342 8.81 -14.75 -3.49
N ILE A 343 9.00 -13.84 -4.46
CA ILE A 343 9.65 -14.14 -5.75
C ILE A 343 11.11 -14.58 -5.53
N ALA A 344 11.86 -13.84 -4.68
CA ALA A 344 13.24 -14.18 -4.33
C ALA A 344 13.35 -15.57 -3.69
N ASN A 345 12.48 -15.87 -2.71
CA ASN A 345 12.47 -17.17 -2.03
C ASN A 345 12.10 -18.32 -2.99
N ALA A 346 11.14 -18.11 -3.89
CA ALA A 346 10.80 -19.11 -4.92
C ALA A 346 11.97 -19.33 -5.90
N ALA A 347 12.70 -18.26 -6.27
CA ALA A 347 13.90 -18.38 -7.09
C ALA A 347 15.03 -19.14 -6.38
N MET A 348 15.26 -18.83 -5.10
CA MET A 348 16.23 -19.56 -4.27
C MET A 348 15.85 -21.05 -4.16
N ALA A 349 14.58 -21.37 -3.93
CA ALA A 349 14.09 -22.75 -3.87
C ALA A 349 14.33 -23.50 -5.17
N ARG A 350 13.99 -22.90 -6.31
CA ARG A 350 14.25 -23.45 -7.66
C ARG A 350 15.74 -23.72 -7.88
N ASP A 351 16.60 -22.79 -7.45
CA ASP A 351 18.06 -22.84 -7.70
C ASP A 351 18.81 -23.59 -6.59
N GLY A 352 18.12 -24.23 -5.64
CA GLY A 352 18.69 -25.02 -4.54
C GLY A 352 19.48 -24.20 -3.51
N GLN A 353 19.18 -22.90 -3.38
CA GLN A 353 19.81 -22.02 -2.41
C GLN A 353 19.03 -22.02 -1.10
N ASP A 354 19.71 -22.31 0.01
CA ASP A 354 19.13 -22.41 1.35
C ASP A 354 19.68 -21.28 2.26
N ARG A 355 19.29 -20.04 1.94
CA ARG A 355 19.78 -18.84 2.63
C ARG A 355 18.85 -18.34 3.73
N LEU A 356 17.55 -18.67 3.66
CA LEU A 356 16.55 -18.15 4.58
C LEU A 356 16.22 -19.15 5.69
N ALA A 357 16.22 -18.68 6.94
CA ALA A 357 15.72 -19.43 8.10
C ALA A 357 14.16 -19.41 8.13
N SER A 358 13.57 -18.27 7.77
CA SER A 358 12.13 -18.10 7.62
C SER A 358 11.80 -16.92 6.71
N MET A 359 10.57 -16.90 6.21
CA MET A 359 10.00 -15.77 5.48
C MET A 359 8.82 -15.20 6.26
N THR A 360 8.81 -13.89 6.46
CA THR A 360 7.66 -13.17 7.04
C THR A 360 7.07 -12.23 5.98
N LEU A 361 5.74 -12.21 5.89
CA LEU A 361 5.02 -11.37 4.94
C LEU A 361 4.02 -10.49 5.70
N PHE A 362 4.15 -9.18 5.55
CA PHE A 362 3.23 -8.19 6.12
C PHE A 362 2.39 -7.58 5.00
N THR A 363 1.09 -7.84 4.99
CA THR A 363 0.13 -7.33 3.99
C THR A 363 0.63 -7.45 2.54
N ALA A 364 1.23 -8.60 2.21
CA ALA A 364 1.82 -8.87 0.91
C ALA A 364 1.00 -9.88 0.11
N GLN A 365 0.73 -9.56 -1.15
CA GLN A 365 0.01 -10.44 -2.07
C GLN A 365 0.97 -11.29 -2.90
N THR A 366 0.60 -12.54 -3.13
CA THR A 366 1.26 -13.48 -4.04
C THR A 366 0.32 -13.97 -5.14
N ASP A 367 -0.97 -13.70 -4.98
CA ASP A 367 -2.03 -13.91 -5.96
C ASP A 367 -2.78 -12.59 -6.17
N PHE A 368 -2.89 -12.16 -7.43
CA PHE A 368 -3.50 -10.89 -7.84
C PHE A 368 -4.84 -11.07 -8.53
N THR A 369 -5.54 -12.20 -8.34
CA THR A 369 -6.90 -12.40 -8.87
C THR A 369 -7.89 -11.41 -8.23
N GLU A 370 -7.68 -11.06 -6.95
CA GLU A 370 -8.46 -10.07 -6.21
C GLU A 370 -7.50 -9.04 -5.59
N PRO A 371 -6.86 -8.20 -6.43
CA PRO A 371 -5.72 -7.40 -6.00
C PRO A 371 -6.09 -6.11 -5.26
N GLY A 372 -7.36 -6.00 -4.79
CA GLY A 372 -7.86 -4.81 -4.15
C GLY A 372 -8.27 -3.71 -5.13
N GLN A 373 -8.53 -2.52 -4.60
CA GLN A 373 -9.11 -1.43 -5.39
C GLN A 373 -8.16 -0.83 -6.43
N LEU A 374 -6.86 -1.07 -6.33
CA LEU A 374 -5.89 -0.63 -7.35
C LEU A 374 -6.19 -1.23 -8.73
N ALA A 375 -6.78 -2.42 -8.79
CA ALA A 375 -7.19 -3.05 -10.05
C ALA A 375 -8.14 -2.20 -10.91
N LEU A 376 -8.89 -1.29 -10.30
CA LEU A 376 -9.77 -0.37 -11.02
C LEU A 376 -9.03 0.51 -12.05
N PHE A 377 -7.73 0.72 -11.83
CA PHE A 377 -6.86 1.53 -12.69
C PHE A 377 -5.88 0.67 -13.50
N ILE A 378 -6.15 -0.64 -13.64
CA ILE A 378 -5.20 -1.56 -14.30
C ILE A 378 -5.93 -2.37 -15.36
N ASP A 379 -5.82 -1.91 -16.60
CA ASP A 379 -6.19 -2.58 -17.84
C ASP A 379 -5.19 -2.21 -18.94
N ASP A 380 -5.29 -2.86 -20.11
CA ASP A 380 -4.35 -2.62 -21.21
C ASP A 380 -4.34 -1.17 -21.72
N SER A 381 -5.49 -0.49 -21.76
CA SER A 381 -5.60 0.91 -22.20
C SER A 381 -4.95 1.85 -21.20
N GLN A 382 -5.20 1.64 -19.93
CA GLN A 382 -4.61 2.40 -18.83
C GLN A 382 -3.09 2.21 -18.77
N LEU A 383 -2.62 0.97 -18.89
CA LEU A 383 -1.19 0.67 -18.91
C LEU A 383 -0.49 1.28 -20.11
N ALA A 384 -1.09 1.20 -21.31
CA ALA A 384 -0.52 1.81 -22.50
C ALA A 384 -0.29 3.31 -22.33
N MET A 385 -1.21 3.99 -21.64
CA MET A 385 -1.11 5.42 -21.36
C MET A 385 -0.05 5.74 -20.30
N LEU A 386 -0.01 4.97 -19.20
CA LEU A 386 1.02 5.09 -18.16
C LEU A 386 2.42 4.85 -18.73
N GLU A 387 2.60 3.81 -19.53
CA GLU A 387 3.87 3.49 -20.19
C GLU A 387 4.33 4.62 -21.14
N ALA A 388 3.38 5.20 -21.89
CA ALA A 388 3.71 6.34 -22.77
C ALA A 388 4.20 7.55 -21.96
N GLN A 389 3.56 7.83 -20.83
CA GLN A 389 3.97 8.92 -19.94
C GLN A 389 5.32 8.63 -19.28
N MET A 390 5.52 7.41 -18.74
CA MET A 390 6.78 7.02 -18.10
C MET A 390 7.97 6.98 -19.07
N ARG A 391 7.74 6.77 -20.37
CA ARG A 391 8.80 6.89 -21.40
C ARG A 391 9.34 8.33 -21.54
N GLU A 392 8.53 9.35 -21.25
CA GLU A 392 8.99 10.73 -21.28
C GLU A 392 9.79 11.11 -20.03
N THR A 393 9.37 10.59 -18.87
CA THR A 393 9.94 10.96 -17.57
C THR A 393 11.02 10.00 -17.08
N GLY A 394 11.05 8.75 -17.57
CA GLY A 394 11.91 7.68 -17.09
C GLY A 394 11.35 6.95 -15.85
N TYR A 395 10.29 7.45 -15.21
CA TYR A 395 9.72 6.90 -14.00
C TYR A 395 8.24 7.28 -13.81
N LEU A 396 7.53 6.54 -12.97
CA LEU A 396 6.23 6.97 -12.43
C LEU A 396 6.47 8.00 -11.33
N GLN A 397 5.76 9.14 -11.40
CA GLN A 397 5.90 10.20 -10.40
C GLN A 397 5.21 9.82 -9.08
N ALA A 398 5.79 10.20 -7.95
CA ALA A 398 5.24 9.96 -6.63
C ALA A 398 3.79 10.49 -6.47
N GLY A 399 3.50 11.67 -7.01
CA GLY A 399 2.16 12.27 -6.95
C GLY A 399 1.06 11.48 -7.65
N GLN A 400 1.39 10.70 -8.70
CA GLN A 400 0.40 9.85 -9.40
C GLN A 400 -0.06 8.70 -8.51
N MET A 401 0.86 8.07 -7.78
CA MET A 401 0.52 7.00 -6.84
C MET A 401 -0.27 7.54 -5.65
N VAL A 402 0.15 8.66 -5.07
CA VAL A 402 -0.59 9.32 -3.99
C VAL A 402 -2.01 9.68 -4.43
N GLY A 403 -2.16 10.25 -5.63
CA GLY A 403 -3.47 10.60 -6.20
C GLY A 403 -4.39 9.38 -6.38
N ALA A 404 -3.86 8.26 -6.86
CA ALA A 404 -4.62 7.00 -6.97
C ALA A 404 -5.12 6.52 -5.59
N PHE A 405 -4.27 6.50 -4.58
CA PHE A 405 -4.68 6.11 -3.21
C PHE A 405 -5.70 7.08 -2.59
N GLN A 406 -5.56 8.38 -2.83
CA GLN A 406 -6.54 9.38 -2.37
C GLN A 406 -7.90 9.18 -3.02
N LEU A 407 -7.95 8.92 -4.33
CA LEU A 407 -9.19 8.67 -5.05
C LEU A 407 -9.88 7.39 -4.57
N LEU A 408 -9.12 6.31 -4.33
CA LEU A 408 -9.65 5.05 -3.82
C LEU A 408 -10.29 5.19 -2.43
N ASN A 409 -9.80 6.10 -1.61
CA ASN A 409 -10.33 6.38 -0.27
C ASN A 409 -10.84 7.82 -0.14
N SER A 410 -11.53 8.29 -1.18
CA SER A 410 -11.93 9.69 -1.35
C SER A 410 -12.75 10.24 -0.19
N TYR A 411 -13.65 9.45 0.40
CA TYR A 411 -14.44 9.93 1.52
C TYR A 411 -13.55 10.33 2.72
N ASP A 412 -12.66 9.46 3.16
CA ASP A 412 -11.83 9.72 4.35
C ASP A 412 -10.67 10.69 4.06
N MET A 413 -10.07 10.60 2.86
CA MET A 413 -8.87 11.37 2.53
C MET A 413 -9.17 12.71 1.85
N LEU A 414 -10.34 12.87 1.23
CA LEU A 414 -10.71 14.08 0.51
C LEU A 414 -11.92 14.77 1.14
N TRP A 415 -13.12 14.13 1.11
CA TRP A 415 -14.35 14.80 1.49
C TRP A 415 -14.44 15.09 2.99
N SER A 416 -14.15 14.13 3.85
CA SER A 416 -14.15 14.32 5.30
C SER A 416 -13.15 15.39 5.75
N ARG A 417 -11.96 15.39 5.13
CA ARG A 417 -10.94 16.40 5.38
C ARG A 417 -11.38 17.79 4.91
N MET A 418 -11.97 17.89 3.72
CA MET A 418 -12.49 19.14 3.18
C MET A 418 -13.54 19.75 4.12
N VAL A 419 -14.48 18.94 4.63
CA VAL A 419 -15.49 19.40 5.58
C VAL A 419 -14.86 19.88 6.89
N SER A 420 -13.98 19.06 7.47
CA SER A 420 -13.32 19.41 8.74
C SER A 420 -12.41 20.65 8.60
N GLU A 421 -11.52 20.66 7.62
CA GLU A 421 -10.48 21.70 7.54
C GLU A 421 -10.98 22.99 6.88
N TYR A 422 -11.88 22.90 5.84
CA TYR A 422 -12.27 24.09 5.08
C TYR A 422 -13.66 24.61 5.43
N LEU A 423 -14.58 23.77 5.93
CA LEU A 423 -15.92 24.22 6.32
C LEU A 423 -16.05 24.43 7.83
N LEU A 424 -15.48 23.55 8.65
CA LEU A 424 -15.48 23.69 10.10
C LEU A 424 -14.28 24.50 10.62
N GLY A 425 -13.25 24.72 9.80
CA GLY A 425 -12.04 25.45 10.19
C GLY A 425 -11.12 24.67 11.13
N GLU A 426 -11.32 23.37 11.26
CA GLU A 426 -10.64 22.47 12.19
C GLU A 426 -9.57 21.66 11.47
N ARG A 427 -8.34 22.17 11.40
CA ARG A 427 -7.23 21.44 10.81
C ARG A 427 -6.82 20.28 11.74
N GLY A 428 -6.88 19.06 11.22
CA GLY A 428 -6.45 17.86 11.93
C GLY A 428 -4.96 17.93 12.29
N LYS A 429 -4.61 17.42 13.47
CA LYS A 429 -3.20 17.30 13.84
C LYS A 429 -2.51 16.30 12.95
N MET A 430 -1.37 16.67 12.35
CA MET A 430 -0.50 15.76 11.62
C MET A 430 0.02 14.68 12.58
N ILE A 431 0.03 13.43 12.12
CA ILE A 431 0.65 12.31 12.84
C ILE A 431 1.76 11.70 11.99
N ASP A 432 2.64 10.95 12.62
CA ASP A 432 3.81 10.32 12.01
C ASP A 432 3.48 9.48 10.76
N LEU A 433 2.41 8.67 10.82
CA LEU A 433 1.96 7.88 9.69
C LEU A 433 1.46 8.75 8.51
N MET A 434 0.84 9.89 8.79
CA MET A 434 0.42 10.84 7.75
C MET A 434 1.64 11.55 7.13
N ALA A 435 2.63 11.89 7.94
CA ALA A 435 3.88 12.47 7.48
C ALA A 435 4.66 11.48 6.57
N TRP A 436 4.70 10.19 6.95
CA TRP A 436 5.25 9.14 6.10
C TRP A 436 4.48 8.99 4.77
N ASN A 437 3.14 9.00 4.80
CA ASN A 437 2.32 8.95 3.57
C ASN A 437 2.60 10.12 2.62
N ALA A 438 3.01 11.27 3.14
CA ALA A 438 3.39 12.43 2.33
C ALA A 438 4.80 12.32 1.71
N ASP A 439 5.62 11.34 2.13
CA ASP A 439 7.00 11.13 1.67
C ASP A 439 7.09 9.95 0.68
N ALA A 440 6.29 10.03 -0.40
CA ALA A 440 6.23 9.01 -1.44
C ALA A 440 7.47 9.02 -2.34
N THR A 441 7.73 7.89 -3.02
CA THR A 441 8.85 7.70 -3.94
C THR A 441 8.37 7.54 -5.38
N ARG A 442 9.30 7.68 -6.32
CA ARG A 442 9.13 7.38 -7.74
C ARG A 442 9.38 5.89 -8.01
N MET A 443 9.00 5.42 -9.18
CA MET A 443 9.24 4.03 -9.61
C MET A 443 9.82 4.00 -11.03
N PRO A 444 10.90 3.25 -11.30
CA PRO A 444 11.48 3.12 -12.64
C PRO A 444 10.45 2.65 -13.65
N ALA A 445 10.47 3.25 -14.85
CA ALA A 445 9.47 2.98 -15.88
C ALA A 445 9.36 1.49 -16.24
N LEU A 446 10.51 0.82 -16.44
CA LEU A 446 10.53 -0.59 -16.83
C LEU A 446 10.06 -1.51 -15.71
N MET A 447 10.59 -1.35 -14.50
CA MET A 447 10.18 -2.16 -13.35
C MET A 447 8.68 -2.02 -13.07
N HIS A 448 8.15 -0.80 -13.10
CA HIS A 448 6.73 -0.55 -12.82
C HIS A 448 5.83 -1.17 -13.90
N ALA A 449 6.17 -1.06 -15.17
CA ALA A 449 5.44 -1.71 -16.26
C ALA A 449 5.43 -3.25 -16.10
N GLN A 450 6.58 -3.85 -15.78
CA GLN A 450 6.66 -5.30 -15.49
C GLN A 450 5.81 -5.71 -14.29
N TYR A 451 5.87 -4.93 -13.20
CA TYR A 451 5.06 -5.16 -12.00
C TYR A 451 3.57 -5.21 -12.33
N LEU A 452 3.03 -4.20 -13.03
CA LEU A 452 1.61 -4.14 -13.36
C LEU A 452 1.19 -5.25 -14.35
N ARG A 453 1.98 -5.50 -15.40
CA ARG A 453 1.62 -6.53 -16.39
C ARG A 453 1.72 -7.93 -15.83
N ARG A 454 2.85 -8.28 -15.19
CA ARG A 454 3.10 -9.65 -14.73
C ARG A 454 2.27 -10.05 -13.53
N LEU A 455 2.07 -9.13 -12.58
CA LEU A 455 1.37 -9.45 -11.35
C LEU A 455 -0.12 -9.13 -11.46
N PHE A 456 -0.50 -7.90 -11.82
CA PHE A 456 -1.93 -7.54 -11.86
C PHE A 456 -2.68 -8.07 -13.07
N LEU A 457 -2.16 -7.90 -14.30
CA LEU A 457 -2.88 -8.33 -15.49
C LEU A 457 -2.79 -9.85 -15.69
N ASN A 458 -1.59 -10.41 -15.59
CA ASN A 458 -1.34 -11.81 -15.95
C ASN A 458 -1.38 -12.77 -14.76
N ASN A 459 -1.23 -12.25 -13.52
CA ASN A 459 -1.10 -13.03 -12.30
C ASN A 459 -0.05 -14.16 -12.41
N ASP A 460 1.12 -13.82 -13.02
CA ASP A 460 2.14 -14.80 -13.40
C ASP A 460 2.75 -15.52 -12.19
N LEU A 461 2.83 -14.88 -11.02
CA LEU A 461 3.38 -15.51 -9.81
C LEU A 461 2.47 -16.64 -9.31
N ALA A 462 1.17 -16.40 -9.21
CA ALA A 462 0.21 -17.43 -8.83
C ALA A 462 0.11 -18.53 -9.89
N GLY A 463 0.24 -18.15 -11.17
CA GLY A 463 0.24 -19.08 -12.29
C GLY A 463 1.54 -19.88 -12.48
N GLY A 464 2.57 -19.67 -11.65
CA GLY A 464 3.86 -20.34 -11.78
C GLY A 464 4.62 -19.99 -13.06
N ARG A 465 4.35 -18.83 -13.65
CA ARG A 465 4.96 -18.36 -14.91
C ARG A 465 5.87 -17.16 -14.72
N TYR A 466 5.94 -16.61 -13.50
CA TYR A 466 6.74 -15.42 -13.23
C TYR A 466 8.23 -15.71 -13.48
N PRO A 467 8.90 -15.03 -14.43
CA PRO A 467 10.29 -15.31 -14.74
C PRO A 467 11.24 -14.54 -13.81
N VAL A 468 12.24 -15.22 -13.32
CA VAL A 468 13.42 -14.66 -12.69
C VAL A 468 14.63 -15.12 -13.50
N ARG A 469 15.35 -14.16 -14.07
CA ARG A 469 16.47 -14.43 -14.99
C ARG A 469 16.03 -15.35 -16.16
N GLY A 470 14.84 -15.09 -16.71
CA GLY A 470 14.28 -15.84 -17.82
C GLY A 470 13.75 -17.24 -17.50
N LYS A 471 13.79 -17.67 -16.24
CA LYS A 471 13.28 -18.99 -15.81
C LYS A 471 12.09 -18.81 -14.88
N PRO A 472 10.98 -19.56 -15.05
CA PRO A 472 9.82 -19.44 -14.20
C PRO A 472 10.13 -19.83 -12.75
N VAL A 473 9.41 -19.19 -11.79
CA VAL A 473 9.42 -19.54 -10.38
C VAL A 473 8.03 -19.97 -9.94
N VAL A 474 7.95 -20.87 -8.96
CA VAL A 474 6.70 -21.43 -8.44
C VAL A 474 6.71 -21.36 -6.93
N MET A 475 5.64 -20.80 -6.34
CA MET A 475 5.49 -20.77 -4.89
C MET A 475 5.37 -22.17 -4.28
N ALA A 476 4.96 -23.16 -5.05
CA ALA A 476 4.90 -24.56 -4.63
C ALA A 476 6.26 -25.18 -4.32
N ASP A 477 7.38 -24.59 -4.77
CA ASP A 477 8.74 -25.05 -4.43
C ASP A 477 9.23 -24.52 -3.07
N VAL A 478 8.59 -23.48 -2.52
CA VAL A 478 8.98 -22.88 -1.25
C VAL A 478 8.70 -23.86 -0.10
N ARG A 479 9.74 -24.11 0.71
CA ARG A 479 9.70 -24.95 1.93
C ARG A 479 10.03 -24.16 3.20
N THR A 480 10.56 -22.97 3.05
CA THR A 480 10.89 -22.04 4.14
C THR A 480 9.65 -21.78 5.00
N PRO A 481 9.71 -21.92 6.33
CA PRO A 481 8.59 -21.59 7.22
C PRO A 481 8.12 -20.14 7.05
N ILE A 482 6.81 -19.92 7.04
CA ILE A 482 6.22 -18.61 6.74
C ILE A 482 5.40 -18.10 7.92
N PHE A 483 5.60 -16.82 8.28
CA PHE A 483 4.72 -16.03 9.14
C PHE A 483 4.04 -14.96 8.29
N CYS A 484 2.72 -15.00 8.17
CA CYS A 484 1.98 -14.10 7.29
C CYS A 484 0.99 -13.26 8.08
N VAL A 485 1.10 -11.93 8.01
CA VAL A 485 0.20 -10.99 8.68
C VAL A 485 -0.63 -10.26 7.65
N ALA A 486 -1.95 -10.38 7.76
CA ALA A 486 -2.92 -9.62 6.99
C ALA A 486 -3.76 -8.72 7.91
N THR A 487 -4.47 -7.75 7.35
CA THR A 487 -5.26 -6.79 8.13
C THR A 487 -6.73 -6.79 7.70
N TYR A 488 -7.66 -6.70 8.69
CA TYR A 488 -9.11 -6.87 8.47
C TYR A 488 -9.73 -5.93 7.45
N THR A 489 -9.31 -4.66 7.44
CA THR A 489 -9.90 -3.60 6.63
C THR A 489 -8.94 -3.10 5.55
N ASP A 490 -8.12 -4.00 5.03
CA ASP A 490 -7.18 -3.70 3.96
C ASP A 490 -7.90 -3.61 2.61
N HIS A 491 -7.82 -2.45 1.96
CA HIS A 491 -8.33 -2.21 0.63
C HIS A 491 -7.23 -2.24 -0.46
N VAL A 492 -5.95 -2.29 -0.04
CA VAL A 492 -4.78 -2.36 -0.92
C VAL A 492 -4.38 -3.81 -1.17
N ALA A 493 -4.27 -4.60 -0.08
CA ALA A 493 -4.00 -6.03 -0.11
C ALA A 493 -5.06 -6.78 0.71
N PRO A 494 -6.27 -6.99 0.17
CA PRO A 494 -7.36 -7.62 0.90
C PRO A 494 -6.93 -8.93 1.54
N TRP A 495 -7.26 -9.12 2.82
CA TRP A 495 -6.77 -10.27 3.58
C TRP A 495 -7.13 -11.62 2.95
N ARG A 496 -8.28 -11.70 2.24
CA ARG A 496 -8.66 -12.90 1.49
C ARG A 496 -7.71 -13.19 0.34
N SER A 497 -7.20 -12.15 -0.32
CA SER A 497 -6.16 -12.30 -1.34
C SER A 497 -4.83 -12.75 -0.72
N VAL A 498 -4.42 -12.14 0.40
CA VAL A 498 -3.20 -12.56 1.14
C VAL A 498 -3.34 -13.99 1.65
N TYR A 499 -4.54 -14.40 2.08
CA TYR A 499 -4.84 -15.76 2.56
C TYR A 499 -4.62 -16.85 1.50
N LYS A 500 -4.72 -16.51 0.22
CA LYS A 500 -4.49 -17.46 -0.89
C LYS A 500 -3.12 -18.11 -0.88
N LEU A 501 -2.15 -17.56 -0.15
CA LEU A 501 -0.87 -18.20 0.09
C LEU A 501 -1.00 -19.60 0.69
N HIS A 502 -2.10 -19.90 1.40
CA HIS A 502 -2.37 -21.21 1.98
C HIS A 502 -2.45 -22.34 0.95
N TYR A 503 -2.90 -22.09 -0.27
CA TYR A 503 -2.95 -23.12 -1.32
C TYR A 503 -1.81 -23.02 -2.35
N MET A 504 -0.97 -21.97 -2.25
CA MET A 504 0.15 -21.78 -3.19
C MET A 504 1.43 -22.50 -2.75
N THR A 505 1.61 -22.73 -1.45
CA THR A 505 2.81 -23.38 -0.92
C THR A 505 2.48 -24.47 0.09
N PRO A 506 3.23 -25.59 0.11
CA PRO A 506 3.11 -26.63 1.12
C PRO A 506 3.88 -26.31 2.42
N ALA A 507 4.61 -25.20 2.48
CA ALA A 507 5.40 -24.82 3.65
C ALA A 507 4.55 -24.68 4.92
N GLU A 508 5.18 -24.80 6.09
CA GLU A 508 4.56 -24.41 7.36
C GLU A 508 4.14 -22.93 7.27
N LEU A 509 2.90 -22.62 7.60
CA LEU A 509 2.34 -21.28 7.50
C LEU A 509 1.60 -20.88 8.77
N THR A 510 2.13 -19.91 9.49
CA THR A 510 1.42 -19.23 10.59
C THR A 510 0.76 -17.98 10.02
N PHE A 511 -0.59 -17.97 9.97
CA PHE A 511 -1.35 -16.84 9.45
C PHE A 511 -1.95 -16.03 10.60
N VAL A 512 -1.77 -14.71 10.53
CA VAL A 512 -2.26 -13.72 11.49
C VAL A 512 -3.16 -12.74 10.78
N LEU A 513 -4.36 -12.54 11.31
CA LEU A 513 -5.29 -11.51 10.85
C LEU A 513 -5.49 -10.48 11.95
N THR A 514 -4.94 -9.28 11.78
CA THR A 514 -4.96 -8.22 12.80
C THR A 514 -5.97 -7.12 12.50
N LYS A 515 -6.50 -6.49 13.54
CA LYS A 515 -7.40 -5.34 13.43
C LYS A 515 -6.70 -4.12 12.86
N GLY A 516 -7.26 -3.55 11.81
CA GLY A 516 -6.79 -2.32 11.18
C GLY A 516 -6.77 -2.40 9.66
N GLY A 517 -6.35 -1.31 9.02
CA GLY A 517 -6.09 -1.25 7.59
C GLY A 517 -4.61 -1.51 7.28
N HIS A 518 -4.23 -1.39 6.02
CA HIS A 518 -2.94 -1.76 5.42
C HIS A 518 -1.71 -1.36 6.26
N ASN A 519 -1.64 -0.10 6.67
CA ASN A 519 -0.52 0.43 7.45
C ASN A 519 -0.77 0.31 8.95
N ALA A 520 -1.93 0.77 9.42
CA ALA A 520 -2.25 0.87 10.85
C ALA A 520 -2.42 -0.49 11.55
N GLY A 521 -2.68 -1.58 10.82
CA GLY A 521 -2.71 -2.94 11.35
C GLY A 521 -1.30 -3.51 11.56
N ILE A 522 -0.34 -3.09 10.74
CA ILE A 522 1.06 -3.51 10.85
C ILE A 522 1.79 -2.68 11.92
N VAL A 523 1.64 -1.36 11.89
CA VAL A 523 2.13 -0.46 12.95
C VAL A 523 1.19 -0.56 14.16
N SER A 524 1.39 -1.60 14.97
CA SER A 524 0.50 -1.99 16.08
C SER A 524 1.32 -2.37 17.31
N GLU A 525 1.95 -1.36 17.92
CA GLU A 525 2.86 -1.50 19.05
C GLU A 525 2.20 -2.16 20.27
N PRO A 526 2.96 -2.88 21.10
CA PRO A 526 2.48 -3.40 22.37
C PRO A 526 1.93 -2.28 23.27
N GLY A 527 0.78 -2.53 23.92
CA GLY A 527 0.10 -1.54 24.77
C GLY A 527 -0.89 -0.63 24.03
N ARG A 528 -0.96 -0.66 22.71
CA ARG A 528 -1.97 0.09 21.95
C ARG A 528 -3.36 -0.44 22.24
N LYS A 529 -4.26 0.45 22.69
CA LYS A 529 -5.63 0.09 23.06
C LYS A 529 -6.47 -0.37 21.86
N ASN A 530 -7.47 -1.23 22.13
CA ASN A 530 -8.43 -1.73 21.14
C ASN A 530 -7.79 -2.48 19.96
N ARG A 531 -6.67 -3.17 20.20
CA ARG A 531 -6.03 -4.07 19.24
C ARG A 531 -6.31 -5.51 19.60
N TYR A 532 -6.48 -6.32 18.57
CA TYR A 532 -6.59 -7.78 18.65
C TYR A 532 -6.16 -8.37 17.32
N TYR A 533 -5.85 -9.65 17.35
CA TYR A 533 -5.57 -10.43 16.14
C TYR A 533 -6.09 -11.86 16.32
N GLN A 534 -6.29 -12.55 15.21
CA GLN A 534 -6.51 -13.99 15.17
C GLN A 534 -5.28 -14.67 14.59
N ILE A 535 -4.96 -15.87 15.05
CA ILE A 535 -3.77 -16.60 14.62
C ILE A 535 -4.08 -18.09 14.55
N LEU A 536 -3.63 -18.72 13.45
CA LEU A 536 -3.69 -20.17 13.31
C LEU A 536 -2.52 -20.64 12.44
N LYS A 537 -1.89 -21.73 12.88
CA LYS A 537 -0.79 -22.40 12.18
C LYS A 537 -1.33 -23.53 11.32
N ARG A 538 -0.84 -23.62 10.09
CA ARG A 538 -0.95 -24.79 9.21
C ARG A 538 0.41 -25.49 9.16
N GLU A 539 0.47 -26.75 9.55
CA GLU A 539 1.68 -27.57 9.46
C GLU A 539 2.05 -27.87 7.98
N VAL A 540 3.27 -28.33 7.76
CA VAL A 540 3.74 -28.76 6.43
C VAL A 540 2.77 -29.80 5.86
N GLY A 541 2.21 -29.54 4.68
CA GLY A 541 1.22 -30.44 4.06
C GLY A 541 -0.12 -30.54 4.80
N GLY A 542 -0.37 -29.68 5.80
CA GLY A 542 -1.62 -29.63 6.56
C GLY A 542 -2.82 -29.26 5.69
N GLN A 543 -4.01 -29.63 6.15
CA GLN A 543 -5.26 -29.39 5.44
C GLN A 543 -5.49 -27.91 5.19
N TYR A 544 -5.94 -27.57 3.99
CA TYR A 544 -6.43 -26.24 3.65
C TYR A 544 -7.80 -26.00 4.33
N LEU A 545 -7.95 -24.86 4.97
CA LEU A 545 -9.23 -24.34 5.45
C LEU A 545 -9.68 -23.23 4.50
N SER A 546 -11.00 -23.14 4.25
CA SER A 546 -11.54 -21.94 3.61
C SER A 546 -11.28 -20.70 4.50
N HIS A 547 -11.28 -19.53 3.94
CA HIS A 547 -11.05 -18.32 4.73
C HIS A 547 -12.18 -18.07 5.74
N GLU A 548 -13.42 -18.55 5.47
CA GLU A 548 -14.53 -18.53 6.43
C GLU A 548 -14.32 -19.52 7.57
N ASP A 549 -13.91 -20.76 7.27
CA ASP A 549 -13.64 -21.78 8.30
C ASP A 549 -12.44 -21.36 9.17
N TRP A 550 -11.40 -20.82 8.54
CA TRP A 550 -10.25 -20.28 9.25
C TRP A 550 -10.67 -19.17 10.22
N LEU A 551 -11.49 -18.23 9.78
CA LEU A 551 -11.97 -17.10 10.60
C LEU A 551 -12.77 -17.56 11.82
N GLN A 552 -13.52 -18.67 11.69
CA GLN A 552 -14.27 -19.28 12.79
C GLN A 552 -13.39 -20.07 13.75
N GLN A 553 -12.34 -20.75 13.25
CA GLN A 553 -11.50 -21.64 14.04
C GLN A 553 -10.30 -20.93 14.68
N ALA A 554 -9.78 -19.86 14.05
CA ALA A 554 -8.60 -19.17 14.54
C ALA A 554 -8.89 -18.45 15.87
N PRO A 555 -8.18 -18.78 16.95
CA PRO A 555 -8.36 -18.13 18.24
C PRO A 555 -8.03 -16.63 18.13
N ARG A 556 -8.77 -15.84 18.91
CA ARG A 556 -8.58 -14.41 19.04
C ARG A 556 -7.72 -14.09 20.24
N GLU A 557 -6.69 -13.29 20.02
CA GLU A 557 -5.75 -12.79 21.02
C GLU A 557 -5.89 -11.26 21.13
N GLU A 558 -5.90 -10.73 22.34
CA GLU A 558 -5.96 -9.29 22.58
C GLU A 558 -4.56 -8.66 22.55
N GLY A 559 -4.48 -7.45 21.99
CA GLY A 559 -3.25 -6.67 21.95
C GLY A 559 -2.52 -6.75 20.61
N SER A 560 -1.21 -6.56 20.68
CA SER A 560 -0.29 -6.51 19.53
C SER A 560 0.21 -7.90 19.14
N TRP A 561 0.28 -8.19 17.85
CA TRP A 561 0.89 -9.40 17.29
C TRP A 561 2.44 -9.38 17.29
N TRP A 562 3.09 -8.23 17.55
CA TRP A 562 4.56 -8.11 17.55
C TRP A 562 5.27 -9.07 18.51
N PRO A 563 4.82 -9.24 19.78
CA PRO A 563 5.41 -10.21 20.69
C PRO A 563 5.34 -11.64 20.16
N THR A 564 4.21 -12.01 19.55
CA THR A 564 4.00 -13.34 18.96
C THR A 564 4.97 -13.58 17.80
N TRP A 565 5.19 -12.58 16.92
CA TRP A 565 6.17 -12.69 15.85
C TRP A 565 7.60 -12.82 16.38
N SER A 566 8.00 -11.99 17.34
CA SER A 566 9.32 -12.10 17.96
C SER A 566 9.57 -13.48 18.58
N ASN A 567 8.58 -14.04 19.29
CA ASN A 567 8.68 -15.38 19.86
C ASN A 567 8.74 -16.47 18.77
N TRP A 568 7.93 -16.34 17.72
CA TRP A 568 7.95 -17.25 16.58
C TRP A 568 9.32 -17.32 15.88
N LEU A 569 10.03 -16.18 15.78
CA LEU A 569 11.41 -16.14 15.29
C LEU A 569 12.39 -16.82 16.27
N LYS A 570 12.26 -16.55 17.58
CA LYS A 570 13.12 -17.17 18.62
C LYS A 570 12.97 -18.69 18.68
N GLU A 571 11.77 -19.23 18.49
CA GLU A 571 11.51 -20.66 18.42
C GLU A 571 12.21 -21.36 17.25
N ARG A 572 12.60 -20.59 16.21
CA ARG A 572 13.34 -21.06 15.03
C ARG A 572 14.81 -20.73 15.06
N SER A 573 15.32 -20.34 16.21
CA SER A 573 16.75 -20.08 16.38
C SER A 573 17.54 -21.38 16.39
N SER A 574 18.68 -21.39 15.69
CA SER A 574 19.56 -22.55 15.57
C SER A 574 20.40 -22.85 16.83
N GLY A 575 20.38 -21.94 17.81
CA GLY A 575 21.19 -22.08 19.03
C GLY A 575 20.88 -21.03 20.09
N PRO A 576 21.61 -21.05 21.20
CA PRO A 576 21.48 -20.05 22.25
C PRO A 576 21.89 -18.66 21.78
N ALA A 577 21.41 -17.64 22.48
CA ALA A 577 21.75 -16.24 22.19
C ALA A 577 23.27 -16.00 22.28
N VAL A 578 23.79 -15.27 21.29
CA VAL A 578 25.20 -14.96 21.08
C VAL A 578 25.52 -13.49 21.36
N THR A 579 26.79 -13.13 21.42
CA THR A 579 27.22 -11.72 21.46
C THR A 579 26.80 -11.02 20.16
N PRO A 580 26.25 -9.79 20.21
CA PRO A 580 25.88 -9.04 19.01
C PRO A 580 27.04 -8.91 18.04
N PRO A 581 26.81 -9.02 16.73
CA PRO A 581 27.85 -8.75 15.74
C PRO A 581 28.24 -7.28 15.78
N THR A 582 29.48 -6.98 15.37
CA THR A 582 29.92 -5.59 15.16
C THR A 582 29.08 -4.92 14.07
N LEU A 583 28.97 -3.60 14.12
CA LEU A 583 28.38 -2.84 13.02
C LEU A 583 29.33 -2.89 11.81
N GLY A 584 28.82 -3.46 10.71
CA GLY A 584 29.63 -3.75 9.53
C GLY A 584 30.66 -4.88 9.72
N SER A 585 31.47 -5.08 8.70
CA SER A 585 32.61 -6.02 8.67
C SER A 585 33.77 -5.42 7.88
N LYS A 586 34.87 -6.16 7.75
CA LYS A 586 36.02 -5.73 6.95
C LYS A 586 35.64 -5.50 5.47
N ASP A 587 34.81 -6.38 4.92
CA ASP A 587 34.39 -6.32 3.51
C ASP A 587 33.16 -5.39 3.31
N TYR A 588 32.39 -5.14 4.36
CA TYR A 588 31.24 -4.25 4.41
C TYR A 588 31.36 -3.27 5.58
N PRO A 589 32.30 -2.29 5.49
CA PRO A 589 32.54 -1.36 6.59
C PRO A 589 31.35 -0.40 6.78
N VAL A 590 31.25 0.16 7.97
CA VAL A 590 30.34 1.28 8.22
C VAL A 590 30.68 2.43 7.28
N LEU A 591 29.71 2.87 6.50
CA LEU A 591 29.86 3.97 5.53
C LEU A 591 29.50 5.32 6.12
N MET A 592 28.41 5.35 6.89
CA MET A 592 27.89 6.57 7.53
C MET A 592 26.84 6.23 8.59
N ASP A 593 26.37 7.26 9.30
CA ASP A 593 25.22 7.15 10.20
C ASP A 593 23.92 6.96 9.39
N ALA A 594 23.02 6.11 9.91
CA ALA A 594 21.68 6.07 9.38
C ALA A 594 20.90 7.34 9.80
N PRO A 595 19.85 7.71 9.05
CA PRO A 595 19.12 6.90 8.07
C PRO A 595 19.75 6.84 6.67
N GLY A 596 20.95 7.36 6.45
CA GLY A 596 21.62 7.39 5.17
C GLY A 596 21.18 8.57 4.28
N GLU A 597 21.47 8.47 2.97
CA GLU A 597 21.18 9.53 2.00
C GLU A 597 19.95 9.22 1.15
N TYR A 598 19.74 7.94 0.75
CA TYR A 598 18.66 7.57 -0.17
C TYR A 598 17.26 7.89 0.37
N VAL A 599 17.05 7.78 1.66
CA VAL A 599 15.78 8.15 2.28
C VAL A 599 15.50 9.65 2.20
N LEU A 600 16.54 10.49 2.09
CA LEU A 600 16.43 11.95 2.03
C LEU A 600 16.24 12.49 0.61
N GLU A 601 16.46 11.65 -0.44
CA GLU A 601 16.22 12.05 -1.83
C GLU A 601 14.74 12.39 -2.08
N LYS A 602 14.49 13.52 -2.76
CA LYS A 602 13.14 14.01 -3.11
C LYS A 602 12.82 13.76 -4.57
#